data_b2211b1bfdf7df376129ac845e5eb7cb
#
_entry.id   b2211b1bfdf7df376129ac845e5eb7cb
#
_cell.length_a   1.000
_cell.length_b   1.000
_cell.length_c   1.000
_cell.angle_alpha   90.00
_cell.angle_beta   90.00
_cell.angle_gamma   90.00
#
_symmetry.space_group_name_H-M   'P 1'
#
loop_
_entity.id
_entity.type
_entity.pdbx_description
1 polymer ?
#
loop_
_entity_poly.entity_id
_entity_poly.type
_entity_poly.pdbx_seq_one_letter_code
_entity_poly.pdbx_strand_id
1 'polypeptide(L)'
;MGVTALIMAGGKGTRMESSEEKPLLRVGGKPVIEHVLTALKNAKRIGSIVVAVSDYTPKTAKLLLKYPVSVVKTPGKEYVSDMGYAIRTLNLQTVLAIGADLPLIDSEVIDDIVEHYERCGKPALSVVVSMETKAKLGLGGKYGFELSGKHVVPAGINVIDGRRINEKELDEEIYVSDRKEVAMNINTVQELRIAEELFQKALRK
;
A
#
# COMPACT_ATOMS: atom_id res chain seq x y z
N MET A 1 7.06 -1.68 -20.97
CA MET A 1 5.78 -2.01 -20.28
C MET A 1 5.85 -1.38 -18.91
N GLY A 2 4.77 -0.72 -18.47
CA GLY A 2 4.74 -0.11 -17.14
C GLY A 2 4.60 -1.17 -16.03
N VAL A 3 4.90 -0.75 -14.79
CA VAL A 3 4.73 -1.59 -13.58
C VAL A 3 3.24 -1.85 -13.35
N THR A 4 2.87 -3.06 -12.92
CA THR A 4 1.51 -3.37 -12.46
C THR A 4 1.37 -3.01 -10.99
N ALA A 5 0.45 -2.11 -10.64
CA ALA A 5 0.10 -1.87 -9.25
C ALA A 5 -0.86 -2.96 -8.74
N LEU A 6 -0.53 -3.58 -7.60
CA LEU A 6 -1.36 -4.55 -6.90
C LEU A 6 -1.79 -3.96 -5.56
N ILE A 7 -3.05 -3.51 -5.47
CA ILE A 7 -3.62 -2.99 -4.23
C ILE A 7 -4.06 -4.15 -3.36
N MET A 8 -3.51 -4.24 -2.15
CA MET A 8 -3.87 -5.26 -1.16
C MET A 8 -5.06 -4.78 -0.30
N ALA A 9 -6.27 -5.18 -0.70
CA ALA A 9 -7.53 -4.75 -0.08
C ALA A 9 -8.31 -5.87 0.61
N GLY A 10 -7.74 -7.08 0.74
CA GLY A 10 -8.42 -8.28 1.25
C GLY A 10 -8.29 -8.54 2.75
N GLY A 11 -7.69 -7.62 3.53
CA GLY A 11 -7.43 -7.83 4.95
C GLY A 11 -8.67 -7.81 5.84
N LYS A 12 -8.68 -8.61 6.93
CA LYS A 12 -9.78 -8.71 7.91
C LYS A 12 -10.09 -7.42 8.67
N GLY A 13 -9.15 -6.47 8.75
CA GLY A 13 -9.34 -5.20 9.46
C GLY A 13 -9.58 -5.32 10.97
N THR A 14 -9.17 -6.40 11.62
CA THR A 14 -9.49 -6.75 13.02
C THR A 14 -9.07 -5.71 14.09
N ARG A 15 -8.14 -4.83 13.75
CA ARG A 15 -7.67 -3.74 14.63
C ARG A 15 -8.56 -2.49 14.59
N MET A 16 -9.45 -2.43 13.60
CA MET A 16 -10.47 -1.39 13.50
C MET A 16 -11.73 -1.92 14.18
N GLU A 17 -12.16 -1.36 15.27
CA GLU A 17 -13.44 -1.64 15.92
C GLU A 17 -14.61 -1.02 15.11
N SER A 18 -14.66 -1.33 13.82
CA SER A 18 -15.62 -0.79 12.86
C SER A 18 -16.34 -1.94 12.15
N SER A 19 -17.64 -1.75 11.91
CA SER A 19 -18.44 -2.62 11.05
C SER A 19 -18.20 -2.40 9.56
N GLU A 20 -17.44 -1.35 9.20
CA GLU A 20 -17.09 -1.06 7.80
C GLU A 20 -15.76 -1.71 7.42
N GLU A 21 -15.66 -2.14 6.17
CA GLU A 21 -14.42 -2.67 5.61
C GLU A 21 -13.34 -1.58 5.59
N LYS A 22 -12.12 -1.91 6.03
CA LYS A 22 -11.02 -0.95 6.14
C LYS A 22 -10.79 -0.11 4.87
N PRO A 23 -10.80 -0.67 3.64
CA PRO A 23 -10.64 0.12 2.42
C PRO A 23 -11.76 1.13 2.16
N LEU A 24 -12.93 0.95 2.79
CA LEU A 24 -14.11 1.81 2.61
C LEU A 24 -14.22 2.92 3.67
N LEU A 25 -13.36 2.92 4.69
CA LEU A 25 -13.26 4.04 5.64
C LEU A 25 -13.04 5.34 4.87
N ARG A 26 -13.58 6.45 5.38
CA ARG A 26 -13.56 7.71 4.65
C ARG A 26 -12.54 8.68 5.21
N VAL A 27 -11.81 9.33 4.29
CA VAL A 27 -10.97 10.49 4.54
C VAL A 27 -11.33 11.55 3.52
N GLY A 28 -11.60 12.77 3.94
CA GLY A 28 -12.09 13.83 3.05
C GLY A 28 -13.39 13.47 2.33
N GLY A 29 -14.24 12.66 2.94
CA GLY A 29 -15.51 12.21 2.37
C GLY A 29 -15.41 11.07 1.34
N LYS A 30 -14.20 10.64 0.94
CA LYS A 30 -13.97 9.54 -0.02
C LYS A 30 -13.45 8.28 0.67
N PRO A 31 -13.84 7.07 0.21
CA PRO A 31 -13.19 5.81 0.63
C PRO A 31 -11.68 5.86 0.48
N VAL A 32 -10.93 5.31 1.46
CA VAL A 32 -9.46 5.33 1.44
C VAL A 32 -8.89 4.67 0.19
N ILE A 33 -9.49 3.56 -0.27
CA ILE A 33 -9.05 2.89 -1.49
C ILE A 33 -9.17 3.79 -2.74
N GLU A 34 -10.11 4.74 -2.77
CA GLU A 34 -10.25 5.67 -3.90
C GLU A 34 -9.13 6.70 -3.97
N HIS A 35 -8.52 7.07 -2.83
CA HIS A 35 -7.32 7.89 -2.81
C HIS A 35 -6.14 7.13 -3.44
N VAL A 36 -5.95 5.86 -3.02
CA VAL A 36 -4.90 5.00 -3.59
C VAL A 36 -5.10 4.78 -5.09
N LEU A 37 -6.33 4.48 -5.52
CA LEU A 37 -6.67 4.33 -6.94
C LEU A 37 -6.37 5.60 -7.74
N THR A 38 -6.70 6.77 -7.19
CA THR A 38 -6.44 8.06 -7.84
C THR A 38 -4.95 8.32 -8.00
N ALA A 39 -4.16 8.07 -6.95
CA ALA A 39 -2.71 8.22 -6.98
C ALA A 39 -2.07 7.30 -8.04
N LEU A 40 -2.44 6.02 -8.05
CA LEU A 40 -1.93 5.04 -9.00
C LEU A 40 -2.33 5.34 -10.45
N LYS A 41 -3.56 5.81 -10.68
CA LYS A 41 -4.02 6.22 -12.01
C LYS A 41 -3.24 7.41 -12.57
N ASN A 42 -2.79 8.32 -11.71
CA ASN A 42 -2.07 9.53 -12.10
C ASN A 42 -0.54 9.32 -12.17
N ALA A 43 -0.03 8.22 -11.63
CA ALA A 43 1.39 7.87 -11.68
C ALA A 43 1.81 7.48 -13.10
N LYS A 44 2.94 8.02 -13.55
CA LYS A 44 3.44 7.85 -14.94
C LYS A 44 4.04 6.47 -15.19
N ARG A 45 4.55 5.81 -14.12
CA ARG A 45 5.25 4.53 -14.21
C ARG A 45 4.32 3.32 -14.03
N ILE A 46 3.04 3.55 -13.69
CA ILE A 46 2.04 2.51 -13.53
C ILE A 46 1.31 2.27 -14.86
N GLY A 47 1.37 1.03 -15.36
CA GLY A 47 0.73 0.63 -16.61
C GLY A 47 -0.63 -0.03 -16.45
N SER A 48 -0.88 -0.68 -15.29
CA SER A 48 -2.15 -1.35 -14.99
C SER A 48 -2.37 -1.43 -13.48
N ILE A 49 -3.64 -1.56 -13.08
CA ILE A 49 -4.02 -1.67 -11.67
C ILE A 49 -4.83 -2.95 -11.47
N VAL A 50 -4.39 -3.74 -10.50
CA VAL A 50 -5.07 -4.94 -9.99
C VAL A 50 -5.40 -4.71 -8.52
N VAL A 51 -6.57 -5.16 -8.08
CA VAL A 51 -6.97 -5.08 -6.67
C VAL A 51 -7.21 -6.48 -6.13
N ALA A 52 -6.47 -6.87 -5.10
CA ALA A 52 -6.66 -8.11 -4.37
C ALA A 52 -7.72 -7.90 -3.28
N VAL A 53 -8.82 -8.64 -3.36
CA VAL A 53 -9.91 -8.68 -2.38
C VAL A 53 -10.05 -10.09 -1.81
N SER A 54 -10.81 -10.25 -0.73
CA SER A 54 -11.10 -11.56 -0.14
C SER A 54 -12.57 -11.65 0.30
N ASP A 55 -12.94 -12.76 0.93
CA ASP A 55 -14.27 -12.93 1.54
C ASP A 55 -14.54 -11.94 2.69
N TYR A 56 -13.51 -11.26 3.20
CA TYR A 56 -13.64 -10.22 4.22
C TYR A 56 -13.96 -8.84 3.67
N THR A 57 -13.91 -8.66 2.34
CA THR A 57 -14.07 -7.34 1.70
C THR A 57 -15.05 -7.35 0.51
N PRO A 58 -16.28 -7.92 0.68
CA PRO A 58 -17.27 -8.02 -0.40
C PRO A 58 -17.82 -6.66 -0.83
N LYS A 59 -17.97 -5.69 0.09
CA LYS A 59 -18.44 -4.34 -0.26
C LYS A 59 -17.37 -3.58 -1.06
N THR A 60 -16.08 -3.76 -0.72
CA THR A 60 -14.96 -3.22 -1.49
C THR A 60 -14.97 -3.80 -2.90
N ALA A 61 -15.12 -5.12 -3.06
CA ALA A 61 -15.24 -5.75 -4.36
C ALA A 61 -16.39 -5.18 -5.19
N LYS A 62 -17.55 -4.91 -4.56
CA LYS A 62 -18.72 -4.28 -5.22
C LYS A 62 -18.42 -2.83 -5.64
N LEU A 63 -17.73 -2.05 -4.81
CA LEU A 63 -17.30 -0.69 -5.16
C LEU A 63 -16.42 -0.68 -6.41
N LEU A 64 -15.48 -1.63 -6.50
CA LEU A 64 -14.49 -1.72 -7.57
C LEU A 64 -15.09 -1.97 -8.95
N LEU A 65 -16.32 -2.47 -9.06
CA LEU A 65 -17.05 -2.62 -10.34
C LEU A 65 -17.26 -1.27 -11.07
N LYS A 66 -17.10 -0.14 -10.37
CA LYS A 66 -17.23 1.21 -10.95
C LYS A 66 -15.90 1.73 -11.54
N TYR A 67 -14.80 0.99 -11.39
CA TYR A 67 -13.46 1.43 -11.77
C TYR A 67 -12.88 0.54 -12.87
N PRO A 68 -12.08 1.08 -13.78
CA PRO A 68 -11.43 0.31 -14.83
C PRO A 68 -10.17 -0.41 -14.26
N VAL A 69 -10.39 -1.34 -13.34
CA VAL A 69 -9.34 -2.12 -12.69
C VAL A 69 -9.65 -3.61 -12.75
N SER A 70 -8.62 -4.44 -12.74
CA SER A 70 -8.78 -5.88 -12.59
C SER A 70 -8.93 -6.22 -11.12
N VAL A 71 -9.80 -7.18 -10.80
CA VAL A 71 -10.00 -7.65 -9.41
C VAL A 71 -9.62 -9.13 -9.34
N VAL A 72 -8.81 -9.48 -8.34
CA VAL A 72 -8.47 -10.87 -8.04
C VAL A 72 -8.92 -11.23 -6.63
N LYS A 73 -9.61 -12.35 -6.47
CA LYS A 73 -9.99 -12.86 -5.15
C LYS A 73 -8.87 -13.72 -4.59
N THR A 74 -8.37 -13.34 -3.41
CA THR A 74 -7.32 -14.05 -2.67
C THR A 74 -7.90 -14.82 -1.49
N PRO A 75 -7.16 -15.79 -0.91
CA PRO A 75 -7.62 -16.57 0.24
C PRO A 75 -7.88 -15.75 1.52
N GLY A 76 -7.37 -14.52 1.63
CA GLY A 76 -7.54 -13.68 2.81
C GLY A 76 -6.76 -14.16 4.03
N LYS A 77 -5.63 -14.82 3.82
CA LYS A 77 -4.79 -15.38 4.91
C LYS A 77 -3.90 -14.29 5.51
N GLU A 78 -2.88 -13.87 4.77
CA GLU A 78 -1.86 -12.90 5.20
C GLU A 78 -1.40 -12.08 4.01
N TYR A 79 -0.87 -10.88 4.27
CA TYR A 79 -0.44 -9.93 3.24
C TYR A 79 0.52 -10.57 2.21
N VAL A 80 1.61 -11.17 2.67
CA VAL A 80 2.64 -11.76 1.80
C VAL A 80 2.11 -12.96 1.02
N SER A 81 1.36 -13.84 1.70
CA SER A 81 0.73 -15.02 1.10
C SER A 81 -0.26 -14.64 0.00
N ASP A 82 -1.14 -13.68 0.27
CA ASP A 82 -2.16 -13.23 -0.69
C ASP A 82 -1.54 -12.44 -1.86
N MET A 83 -0.51 -11.64 -1.60
CA MET A 83 0.28 -10.96 -2.62
C MET A 83 0.93 -11.99 -3.58
N GLY A 84 1.64 -12.96 -3.03
CA GLY A 84 2.26 -14.03 -3.82
C GLY A 84 1.24 -14.84 -4.61
N TYR A 85 0.07 -15.12 -4.03
CA TYR A 85 -1.04 -15.78 -4.73
C TYR A 85 -1.51 -14.96 -5.94
N ALA A 86 -1.75 -13.66 -5.75
CA ALA A 86 -2.22 -12.78 -6.82
C ALA A 86 -1.18 -12.67 -7.96
N ILE A 87 0.09 -12.49 -7.61
CA ILE A 87 1.21 -12.39 -8.58
C ILE A 87 1.29 -13.68 -9.44
N ARG A 88 1.25 -14.86 -8.82
CA ARG A 88 1.28 -16.14 -9.54
C ARG A 88 0.05 -16.36 -10.40
N THR A 89 -1.14 -16.12 -9.84
CA THR A 89 -2.42 -16.38 -10.53
C THR A 89 -2.56 -15.55 -11.80
N LEU A 90 -2.07 -14.31 -11.77
CA LEU A 90 -2.18 -13.36 -12.89
C LEU A 90 -0.89 -13.26 -13.71
N ASN A 91 0.14 -14.04 -13.37
CA ASN A 91 1.46 -14.03 -14.01
C ASN A 91 2.03 -12.61 -14.17
N LEU A 92 1.94 -11.82 -13.08
CA LEU A 92 2.40 -10.43 -13.08
C LEU A 92 3.93 -10.37 -13.16
N GLN A 93 4.43 -9.40 -13.92
CA GLN A 93 5.88 -9.24 -14.16
C GLN A 93 6.51 -8.37 -13.06
N THR A 94 6.62 -7.06 -13.26
CA THR A 94 7.05 -6.13 -12.22
C THR A 94 5.81 -5.59 -11.50
N VAL A 95 5.80 -5.72 -10.17
CA VAL A 95 4.61 -5.42 -9.35
C VAL A 95 4.97 -4.42 -8.28
N LEU A 96 4.24 -3.30 -8.22
CA LEU A 96 4.16 -2.43 -7.04
C LEU A 96 3.00 -2.93 -6.17
N ALA A 97 3.27 -3.67 -5.11
CA ALA A 97 2.28 -4.04 -4.11
C ALA A 97 2.12 -2.92 -3.09
N ILE A 98 0.87 -2.48 -2.86
CA ILE A 98 0.55 -1.36 -1.98
C ILE A 98 -0.70 -1.64 -1.14
N GLY A 99 -0.69 -1.25 0.14
CA GLY A 99 -1.88 -1.33 1.00
C GLY A 99 -3.00 -0.40 0.54
N ALA A 100 -4.25 -0.81 0.75
CA ALA A 100 -5.44 0.00 0.48
C ALA A 100 -5.71 1.04 1.59
N ASP A 101 -4.78 1.28 2.50
CA ASP A 101 -4.95 2.05 3.73
C ASP A 101 -4.06 3.30 3.82
N LEU A 102 -3.59 3.80 2.68
CA LEU A 102 -2.69 4.95 2.52
C LEU A 102 -3.45 6.17 1.94
N PRO A 103 -4.23 6.90 2.73
CA PRO A 103 -5.13 7.96 2.23
C PRO A 103 -4.43 9.19 1.66
N LEU A 104 -3.16 9.40 2.00
CA LEU A 104 -2.39 10.57 1.59
C LEU A 104 -1.41 10.27 0.46
N ILE A 105 -1.31 9.00 0.03
CA ILE A 105 -0.39 8.63 -1.05
C ILE A 105 -0.69 9.42 -2.33
N ASP A 106 0.34 9.85 -3.03
CA ASP A 106 0.22 10.59 -4.28
C ASP A 106 1.03 9.93 -5.42
N SER A 107 0.81 10.42 -6.64
CA SER A 107 1.45 9.88 -7.84
C SER A 107 2.96 10.13 -7.89
N GLU A 108 3.44 11.23 -7.33
CA GLU A 108 4.86 11.58 -7.28
C GLU A 108 5.63 10.58 -6.41
N VAL A 109 5.10 10.28 -5.22
CA VAL A 109 5.69 9.26 -4.33
C VAL A 109 5.75 7.89 -5.00
N ILE A 110 4.68 7.51 -5.72
CA ILE A 110 4.62 6.23 -6.44
C ILE A 110 5.69 6.18 -7.52
N ASP A 111 5.81 7.24 -8.33
CA ASP A 111 6.81 7.32 -9.39
C ASP A 111 8.24 7.31 -8.81
N ASP A 112 8.51 8.01 -7.71
CA ASP A 112 9.82 8.01 -7.02
C ASP A 112 10.21 6.59 -6.54
N ILE A 113 9.27 5.86 -5.93
CA ILE A 113 9.51 4.49 -5.45
C ILE A 113 9.84 3.55 -6.62
N VAL A 114 9.06 3.62 -7.70
CA VAL A 114 9.31 2.78 -8.89
C VAL A 114 10.63 3.15 -9.55
N GLU A 115 10.96 4.43 -9.65
CA GLU A 115 12.24 4.88 -10.18
C GLU A 115 13.43 4.39 -9.35
N HIS A 116 13.31 4.42 -8.02
CA HIS A 116 14.34 3.88 -7.14
C HIS A 116 14.54 2.37 -7.36
N TYR A 117 13.44 1.61 -7.47
CA TYR A 117 13.50 0.19 -7.79
C TYR A 117 14.20 -0.09 -9.13
N GLU A 118 13.88 0.67 -10.17
CA GLU A 118 14.51 0.50 -11.48
C GLU A 118 16.03 0.77 -11.44
N ARG A 119 16.49 1.64 -10.54
CA ARG A 119 17.91 2.00 -10.37
C ARG A 119 18.69 1.07 -9.47
N CYS A 120 18.05 0.46 -8.47
CA CYS A 120 18.78 -0.35 -7.48
C CYS A 120 19.29 -1.69 -8.03
N GLY A 121 18.71 -2.18 -9.13
CA GLY A 121 19.12 -3.42 -9.79
C GLY A 121 18.79 -4.70 -9.02
N LYS A 122 18.02 -4.60 -7.92
CA LYS A 122 17.60 -5.74 -7.11
C LYS A 122 16.21 -6.24 -7.52
N PRO A 123 15.90 -7.53 -7.31
CA PRO A 123 14.60 -8.12 -7.68
C PRO A 123 13.47 -7.72 -6.73
N ALA A 124 13.76 -7.14 -5.58
CA ALA A 124 12.78 -6.65 -4.62
C ALA A 124 13.22 -5.33 -3.98
N LEU A 125 12.23 -4.52 -3.62
CA LEU A 125 12.37 -3.29 -2.83
C LEU A 125 11.25 -3.21 -1.82
N SER A 126 11.61 -2.96 -0.55
CA SER A 126 10.67 -2.68 0.53
C SER A 126 10.78 -1.22 0.98
N VAL A 127 9.63 -0.55 1.06
CA VAL A 127 9.56 0.80 1.59
C VAL A 127 9.34 0.75 3.10
N VAL A 128 10.19 1.45 3.83
CA VAL A 128 10.09 1.59 5.29
C VAL A 128 10.03 3.05 5.70
N VAL A 129 9.49 3.32 6.87
CA VAL A 129 9.40 4.65 7.47
C VAL A 129 10.07 4.64 8.83
N SER A 130 10.81 5.70 9.18
CA SER A 130 11.39 5.83 10.51
C SER A 130 10.30 6.01 11.59
N MET A 131 10.53 5.42 12.77
CA MET A 131 9.63 5.65 13.91
C MET A 131 9.59 7.12 14.32
N GLU A 132 10.67 7.88 14.08
CA GLU A 132 10.71 9.32 14.30
C GLU A 132 9.69 10.05 13.41
N THR A 133 9.63 9.72 12.11
CA THR A 133 8.64 10.30 11.17
C THR A 133 7.21 9.96 11.61
N LYS A 134 6.96 8.71 12.01
CA LYS A 134 5.64 8.33 12.54
C LYS A 134 5.29 9.09 13.83
N ALA A 135 6.21 9.20 14.77
CA ALA A 135 6.01 9.91 16.03
C ALA A 135 5.68 11.39 15.82
N LYS A 136 6.34 12.08 14.87
CA LYS A 136 6.03 13.47 14.49
C LYS A 136 4.59 13.65 13.98
N LEU A 137 3.99 12.59 13.44
CA LEU A 137 2.60 12.57 12.99
C LEU A 137 1.61 12.08 14.06
N GLY A 138 2.09 11.74 15.27
CA GLY A 138 1.27 11.13 16.33
C GLY A 138 0.88 9.68 16.06
N LEU A 139 1.62 8.99 15.17
CA LEU A 139 1.38 7.60 14.79
C LEU A 139 2.29 6.65 15.56
N GLY A 140 1.76 5.45 15.85
CA GLY A 140 2.55 4.35 16.43
C GLY A 140 3.06 3.37 15.37
N GLY A 141 3.89 2.41 15.82
CA GLY A 141 4.34 1.26 15.03
C GLY A 141 4.60 0.08 15.95
N LYS A 142 3.99 -1.08 15.67
CA LYS A 142 4.14 -2.29 16.52
C LYS A 142 5.22 -3.25 16.01
N TYR A 143 5.49 -3.24 14.71
CA TYR A 143 6.39 -4.18 14.05
C TYR A 143 7.43 -3.39 13.28
N GLY A 144 8.65 -3.38 13.79
CA GLY A 144 9.76 -2.68 13.19
C GLY A 144 11.07 -3.43 13.45
N PHE A 145 12.12 -2.94 12.85
CA PHE A 145 13.48 -3.47 13.00
C PHE A 145 14.49 -2.33 12.99
N GLU A 146 15.70 -2.63 13.44
CA GLU A 146 16.80 -1.67 13.41
C GLU A 146 17.49 -1.69 12.05
N LEU A 147 17.63 -0.52 11.43
CA LEU A 147 18.35 -0.30 10.18
C LEU A 147 19.34 0.85 10.38
N SER A 148 20.63 0.55 10.34
CA SER A 148 21.70 1.56 10.51
C SER A 148 21.50 2.47 11.72
N GLY A 149 21.10 1.89 12.86
CA GLY A 149 20.88 2.62 14.12
C GLY A 149 19.56 3.42 14.19
N LYS A 150 18.66 3.22 13.24
CA LYS A 150 17.30 3.80 13.24
C LYS A 150 16.26 2.70 13.35
N HIS A 151 15.28 2.87 14.20
CA HIS A 151 14.11 1.99 14.23
C HIS A 151 13.15 2.36 13.10
N VAL A 152 12.92 1.40 12.19
CA VAL A 152 12.05 1.57 11.02
C VAL A 152 10.91 0.56 11.02
N VAL A 153 9.81 0.92 10.35
CA VAL A 153 8.63 0.07 10.20
C VAL A 153 8.24 -0.05 8.73
N PRO A 154 7.77 -1.22 8.27
CA PRO A 154 7.28 -1.39 6.91
C PRO A 154 6.10 -0.46 6.61
N ALA A 155 6.14 0.19 5.43
CA ALA A 155 5.07 1.08 4.98
C ALA A 155 3.90 0.35 4.29
N GLY A 156 4.05 -0.96 4.03
CA GLY A 156 3.08 -1.72 3.24
C GLY A 156 3.15 -1.43 1.75
N ILE A 157 4.31 -0.97 1.28
CA ILE A 157 4.63 -0.72 -0.14
C ILE A 157 5.87 -1.52 -0.50
N ASN A 158 5.79 -2.33 -1.56
CA ASN A 158 6.91 -3.15 -2.03
C ASN A 158 6.92 -3.17 -3.56
N VAL A 159 8.10 -3.22 -4.17
CA VAL A 159 8.22 -3.51 -5.61
C VAL A 159 8.93 -4.84 -5.79
N ILE A 160 8.40 -5.71 -6.65
CA ILE A 160 8.84 -7.10 -6.77
C ILE A 160 8.91 -7.50 -8.23
N ASP A 161 10.01 -8.17 -8.61
CA ASP A 161 10.06 -8.94 -9.85
C ASP A 161 9.19 -10.21 -9.70
N GLY A 162 7.96 -10.16 -10.16
CA GLY A 162 6.99 -11.25 -10.05
C GLY A 162 7.40 -12.52 -10.79
N ARG A 163 8.33 -12.46 -11.75
CA ARG A 163 8.90 -13.64 -12.42
C ARG A 163 9.67 -14.52 -11.44
N ARG A 164 10.19 -13.93 -10.36
CA ARG A 164 10.98 -14.57 -9.31
C ARG A 164 10.17 -14.89 -8.05
N ILE A 165 8.86 -14.74 -8.05
CA ILE A 165 7.98 -14.89 -6.88
C ILE A 165 8.00 -16.31 -6.26
N ASN A 166 8.51 -17.30 -6.95
CA ASN A 166 8.66 -18.66 -6.45
C ASN A 166 10.02 -18.92 -5.78
N GLU A 167 10.94 -17.98 -5.81
CA GLU A 167 12.21 -18.08 -5.08
C GLU A 167 11.96 -17.96 -3.59
N LYS A 168 12.74 -18.69 -2.80
CA LYS A 168 12.57 -18.72 -1.34
C LYS A 168 12.84 -17.37 -0.70
N GLU A 169 13.82 -16.65 -1.20
CA GLU A 169 14.23 -15.33 -0.75
C GLU A 169 14.69 -14.52 -1.97
N LEU A 170 14.35 -13.25 -2.00
CA LEU A 170 14.81 -12.30 -3.00
C LEU A 170 15.80 -11.34 -2.33
N ASP A 171 16.88 -10.99 -3.04
CA ASP A 171 17.73 -9.89 -2.62
C ASP A 171 16.92 -8.59 -2.66
N GLU A 172 16.83 -7.92 -1.53
CA GLU A 172 15.93 -6.80 -1.32
C GLU A 172 16.68 -5.50 -1.08
N GLU A 173 16.21 -4.43 -1.70
CA GLU A 173 16.59 -3.07 -1.34
C GLU A 173 15.64 -2.53 -0.29
N ILE A 174 16.17 -1.89 0.75
CA ILE A 174 15.37 -1.21 1.76
C ILE A 174 15.39 0.29 1.47
N TYR A 175 14.25 0.83 1.04
CA TYR A 175 14.07 2.24 0.77
C TYR A 175 13.43 2.96 1.96
N VAL A 176 14.20 3.81 2.64
CA VAL A 176 13.71 4.59 3.78
C VAL A 176 13.04 5.87 3.25
N SER A 177 11.75 6.03 3.54
CA SER A 177 10.99 7.22 3.19
C SER A 177 10.58 7.99 4.44
N ASP A 178 10.88 9.28 4.49
CA ASP A 178 10.42 10.18 5.56
C ASP A 178 9.19 11.01 5.13
N ARG A 179 8.55 10.67 4.01
CA ARG A 179 7.36 11.36 3.51
C ARG A 179 6.13 10.97 4.34
N LYS A 180 5.35 11.98 4.75
CA LYS A 180 4.10 11.77 5.49
C LYS A 180 3.06 10.96 4.70
N GLU A 181 3.07 11.07 3.38
CA GLU A 181 2.24 10.35 2.44
C GLU A 181 2.44 8.83 2.54
N VAL A 182 3.67 8.41 2.82
CA VAL A 182 4.07 7.01 3.05
C VAL A 182 3.85 6.59 4.49
N ALA A 183 4.11 7.50 5.44
CA ALA A 183 4.01 7.22 6.87
C ALA A 183 2.56 7.05 7.36
N MET A 184 1.59 7.70 6.67
CA MET A 184 0.19 7.73 7.07
C MET A 184 -0.58 6.53 6.55
N ASN A 185 -0.52 5.41 7.26
CA ASN A 185 -1.38 4.27 7.05
C ASN A 185 -2.40 4.14 8.19
N ILE A 186 -3.64 3.79 7.86
CA ILE A 186 -4.74 3.70 8.83
C ILE A 186 -4.86 2.27 9.35
N ASN A 187 -4.68 2.04 10.66
CA ASN A 187 -4.88 0.75 11.32
C ASN A 187 -5.81 0.84 12.53
N THR A 188 -6.05 2.05 13.03
CA THR A 188 -6.86 2.32 14.22
C THR A 188 -7.78 3.51 13.98
N VAL A 189 -8.82 3.66 14.83
CA VAL A 189 -9.72 4.82 14.78
C VAL A 189 -8.97 6.14 15.03
N GLN A 190 -7.94 6.12 15.88
CA GLN A 190 -7.10 7.29 16.12
C GLN A 190 -6.33 7.70 14.85
N GLU A 191 -5.72 6.74 14.15
CA GLU A 191 -5.01 7.00 12.89
C GLU A 191 -5.95 7.52 11.80
N LEU A 192 -7.21 7.06 11.76
CA LEU A 192 -8.23 7.61 10.87
C LEU A 192 -8.50 9.09 11.14
N ARG A 193 -8.60 9.50 12.42
CA ARG A 193 -8.76 10.92 12.79
C ARG A 193 -7.55 11.76 12.38
N ILE A 194 -6.34 11.27 12.63
CA ILE A 194 -5.10 11.95 12.21
C ILE A 194 -5.06 12.09 10.68
N ALA A 195 -5.43 11.05 9.94
CA ALA A 195 -5.50 11.10 8.48
C ALA A 195 -6.47 12.18 7.98
N GLU A 196 -7.66 12.28 8.60
CA GLU A 196 -8.64 13.32 8.27
C GLU A 196 -8.10 14.73 8.52
N GLU A 197 -7.45 14.95 9.67
CA GLU A 197 -6.85 16.24 10.00
C GLU A 197 -5.73 16.64 9.01
N LEU A 198 -4.86 15.69 8.66
CA LEU A 198 -3.79 15.93 7.71
C LEU A 198 -4.33 16.23 6.30
N PHE A 199 -5.37 15.51 5.88
CA PHE A 199 -6.05 15.73 4.61
C PHE A 199 -6.67 17.12 4.55
N GLN A 200 -7.41 17.55 5.58
CA GLN A 200 -8.02 18.87 5.65
C GLN A 200 -6.99 20.00 5.66
N LYS A 201 -5.83 19.81 6.32
CA LYS A 201 -4.72 20.76 6.29
C LYS A 201 -4.09 20.90 4.90
N ALA A 202 -4.05 19.82 4.13
CA ALA A 202 -3.51 19.84 2.76
C ALA A 202 -4.42 20.59 1.78
N LEU A 203 -5.75 20.52 1.97
CA LEU A 203 -6.72 21.25 1.13
C LEU A 203 -6.76 22.77 1.36
N ARG A 204 -6.21 23.26 2.49
CA ARG A 204 -6.20 24.69 2.85
C ARG A 204 -4.94 25.43 2.36
N LYS A 205 -3.99 24.73 1.78
CA LYS A 205 -2.75 25.27 1.19
C LYS A 205 -2.90 25.44 -0.32
#